data_63e064c47af0953f69f5bbf55826cbd6
#
_entry.id   63e064c47af0953f69f5bbf55826cbd6
#
_cell.length_a   1.000
_cell.length_b   1.000
_cell.length_c   1.000
_cell.angle_alpha   90.00
_cell.angle_beta   90.00
_cell.angle_gamma   90.00
#
_symmetry.space_group_name_H-M   'P 1'
#
loop_
_entity.id
_entity.type
_entity.pdbx_description
1 polymer ?
#
loop_
_entity_poly.entity_id
_entity_poly.type
_entity_poly.pdbx_seq_one_letter_code
_entity_poly.pdbx_strand_id
1 'polypeptide(L)'
;LFDMKDDYDGTTSVDKAALVYNSENYGILGNSLAICHYLVDILKPETILEAFNAITGSSLTSADLLKAGMRDWTLKRGFNNLLGITAKDDKLPKKLLTALEDGGAAGSVPDVKLLLSEYYALRGLDERGFPKEEVLDELGLTELKARLYQ
;
A
#
# COMPACT_ATOMS: atom_id res chain seq x y z
N LEU A 1 9.15 12.15 3.50
CA LEU A 1 8.96 10.71 3.69
C LEU A 1 8.36 10.06 2.46
N PHE A 2 7.34 10.70 1.93
CA PHE A 2 6.69 10.32 0.70
C PHE A 2 6.92 11.46 -0.28
N ASP A 3 7.81 11.26 -1.25
CA ASP A 3 8.05 12.22 -2.32
C ASP A 3 6.83 12.24 -3.25
N MET A 4 5.71 12.72 -2.69
CA MET A 4 4.45 12.83 -3.40
C MET A 4 4.46 14.16 -4.15
N LYS A 5 4.40 14.07 -5.47
CA LYS A 5 4.22 15.24 -6.32
C LYS A 5 2.87 15.88 -6.00
N ASP A 6 2.83 17.19 -5.87
CA ASP A 6 1.59 17.94 -5.61
C ASP A 6 0.64 17.99 -6.83
N ASP A 7 1.13 17.60 -8.01
CA ASP A 7 0.38 17.66 -9.27
C ASP A 7 0.31 16.28 -9.93
N TYR A 8 -0.73 15.54 -9.58
CA TYR A 8 -1.06 14.26 -10.21
C TYR A 8 -2.15 14.46 -11.27
N ASP A 9 -1.82 14.16 -12.52
CA ASP A 9 -2.84 14.07 -13.58
C ASP A 9 -3.82 12.92 -13.25
N GLY A 10 -5.06 13.26 -12.96
CA GLY A 10 -6.13 12.31 -12.63
C GLY A 10 -6.61 11.46 -13.79
N THR A 11 -6.19 11.76 -15.03
CA THR A 11 -6.64 11.09 -16.25
C THR A 11 -5.67 10.00 -16.75
N THR A 12 -4.48 9.90 -16.14
CA THR A 12 -3.50 8.87 -16.47
C THR A 12 -3.38 7.80 -15.40
N SER A 13 -3.02 6.57 -15.76
CA SER A 13 -2.67 5.48 -14.86
C SER A 13 -1.18 5.42 -14.51
N VAL A 14 -0.35 6.19 -15.20
CA VAL A 14 1.11 6.23 -14.98
C VAL A 14 1.43 6.79 -13.58
N ASP A 15 2.39 6.20 -12.89
CA ASP A 15 2.85 6.57 -11.55
C ASP A 15 1.80 6.41 -10.41
N LYS A 16 0.58 5.95 -10.71
CA LYS A 16 -0.47 5.81 -9.69
C LYS A 16 -0.23 4.64 -8.73
N ALA A 17 0.42 3.58 -9.19
CA ALA A 17 0.76 2.44 -8.35
C ALA A 17 1.71 2.86 -7.20
N ALA A 18 2.69 3.70 -7.47
CA ALA A 18 3.60 4.23 -6.44
C ALA A 18 2.87 5.13 -5.44
N LEU A 19 1.94 5.95 -5.91
CA LEU A 19 1.11 6.79 -5.05
C LEU A 19 0.28 5.94 -4.09
N VAL A 20 -0.42 4.92 -4.61
CA VAL A 20 -1.23 4.00 -3.79
C VAL A 20 -0.36 3.25 -2.80
N TYR A 21 0.77 2.69 -3.24
CA TYR A 21 1.73 1.99 -2.39
C TYR A 21 2.17 2.82 -1.19
N ASN A 22 2.57 4.08 -1.41
CA ASN A 22 3.02 4.98 -0.35
C ASN A 22 1.87 5.38 0.59
N SER A 23 0.71 5.72 0.03
CA SER A 23 -0.47 6.10 0.81
C SER A 23 -0.96 4.98 1.71
N GLU A 24 -0.96 3.73 1.21
CA GLU A 24 -1.34 2.57 2.02
C GLU A 24 -0.35 2.28 3.14
N ASN A 25 0.97 2.35 2.85
CA ASN A 25 1.98 2.13 3.88
C ASN A 25 1.87 3.16 5.02
N TYR A 26 1.55 4.41 4.68
CA TYR A 26 1.35 5.45 5.67
C TYR A 26 0.01 5.31 6.41
N GLY A 27 -1.09 5.13 5.67
CA GLY A 27 -2.43 5.03 6.25
C GLY A 27 -2.58 3.84 7.22
N ILE A 28 -1.94 2.71 6.90
CA ILE A 28 -2.00 1.52 7.76
C ILE A 28 -1.29 1.73 9.10
N LEU A 29 -0.25 2.57 9.14
CA LEU A 29 0.42 2.95 10.39
C LEU A 29 -0.51 3.72 11.32
N GLY A 30 -1.35 4.60 10.79
CA GLY A 30 -2.36 5.28 11.59
C GLY A 30 -3.27 4.31 12.34
N ASN A 31 -3.71 3.25 11.68
CA ASN A 31 -4.51 2.20 12.30
C ASN A 31 -3.72 1.44 13.38
N SER A 32 -2.48 1.09 13.11
CA SER A 32 -1.61 0.34 14.06
C SER A 32 -1.23 1.16 15.28
N LEU A 33 -1.10 2.46 15.12
CA LEU A 33 -0.82 3.41 16.21
C LEU A 33 -2.08 3.90 16.93
N ALA A 34 -3.26 3.43 16.52
CA ALA A 34 -4.56 3.87 17.04
C ALA A 34 -4.78 5.40 16.92
N ILE A 35 -4.23 6.02 15.88
CA ILE A 35 -4.39 7.44 15.59
C ILE A 35 -5.65 7.63 14.75
N CYS A 36 -6.44 8.66 15.07
CA CYS A 36 -7.60 9.04 14.27
C CYS A 36 -7.18 9.31 12.82
N HIS A 37 -7.91 8.74 11.85
CA HIS A 37 -7.58 8.86 10.43
C HIS A 37 -7.51 10.32 9.96
N TYR A 38 -8.41 11.18 10.43
CA TYR A 38 -8.35 12.62 10.14
C TYR A 38 -7.06 13.30 10.64
N LEU A 39 -6.45 12.79 11.71
CA LEU A 39 -5.15 13.32 12.17
C LEU A 39 -4.01 12.82 11.27
N VAL A 40 -4.10 11.60 10.77
CA VAL A 40 -3.11 11.06 9.80
C VAL A 40 -3.09 11.90 8.52
N ASP A 41 -4.26 12.37 8.06
CA ASP A 41 -4.37 13.19 6.85
C ASP A 41 -3.84 14.62 7.04
N ILE A 42 -3.84 15.15 8.28
CA ILE A 42 -3.44 16.52 8.60
C ILE A 42 -1.98 16.59 9.05
N LEU A 43 -1.54 15.61 9.83
CA LEU A 43 -0.19 15.58 10.38
C LEU A 43 0.84 15.14 9.34
N LYS A 44 1.99 15.78 9.35
CA LYS A 44 3.12 15.30 8.56
C LYS A 44 3.64 13.97 9.15
N PRO A 45 4.07 13.02 8.31
CA PRO A 45 4.65 11.76 8.77
C PRO A 45 5.79 11.93 9.78
N GLU A 46 6.62 12.96 9.60
CA GLU A 46 7.72 13.30 10.52
C GLU A 46 7.21 13.65 11.91
N THR A 47 6.09 14.36 12.02
CA THR A 47 5.48 14.72 13.33
C THR A 47 5.01 13.46 14.08
N ILE A 48 4.43 12.49 13.36
CA ILE A 48 4.01 11.20 13.95
C ILE A 48 5.23 10.43 14.42
N LEU A 49 6.29 10.39 13.63
CA LEU A 49 7.55 9.70 13.95
C LEU A 49 8.22 10.33 15.19
N GLU A 50 8.32 11.65 15.25
CA GLU A 50 8.89 12.38 16.38
C GLU A 50 8.09 12.11 17.67
N ALA A 51 6.76 12.17 17.60
CA ALA A 51 5.89 11.89 18.74
C ALA A 51 6.04 10.42 19.19
N PHE A 52 6.08 9.47 18.26
CA PHE A 52 6.29 8.06 18.58
C PHE A 52 7.64 7.84 19.28
N ASN A 53 8.72 8.38 18.74
CA ASN A 53 10.06 8.28 19.34
C ASN A 53 10.11 8.91 20.73
N ALA A 54 9.49 10.07 20.92
CA ALA A 54 9.45 10.76 22.21
C ALA A 54 8.67 9.96 23.27
N ILE A 55 7.57 9.34 22.89
CA ILE A 55 6.72 8.55 23.83
C ILE A 55 7.36 7.22 24.18
N THR A 56 7.96 6.53 23.21
CA THR A 56 8.49 5.17 23.38
C THR A 56 9.96 5.13 23.79
N GLY A 57 10.67 6.27 23.68
CA GLY A 57 12.12 6.32 23.88
C GLY A 57 12.91 5.67 22.75
N SER A 58 12.27 5.40 21.60
CA SER A 58 12.94 4.81 20.43
C SER A 58 13.65 5.89 19.60
N SER A 59 14.43 5.44 18.61
CA SER A 59 15.15 6.32 17.67
C SER A 59 14.90 5.84 16.24
N LEU A 60 13.63 5.52 15.92
CA LEU A 60 13.24 5.08 14.59
C LEU A 60 13.44 6.19 13.56
N THR A 61 13.80 5.78 12.36
CA THR A 61 13.92 6.65 11.19
C THR A 61 12.65 6.56 10.33
N SER A 62 12.56 7.44 9.35
CA SER A 62 11.49 7.39 8.34
C SER A 62 11.50 6.08 7.55
N ALA A 63 12.66 5.50 7.31
CA ALA A 63 12.78 4.19 6.64
C ALA A 63 12.22 3.06 7.51
N ASP A 64 12.45 3.10 8.82
CA ASP A 64 11.89 2.12 9.76
C ASP A 64 10.36 2.21 9.80
N LEU A 65 9.82 3.43 9.78
CA LEU A 65 8.39 3.67 9.74
C LEU A 65 7.76 3.10 8.46
N LEU A 66 8.38 3.35 7.30
CA LEU A 66 7.94 2.78 6.03
C LEU A 66 7.98 1.25 6.05
N LYS A 67 9.07 0.68 6.55
CA LYS A 67 9.22 -0.77 6.68
C LYS A 67 8.15 -1.39 7.58
N ALA A 68 7.78 -0.70 8.67
CA ALA A 68 6.68 -1.12 9.54
C ALA A 68 5.33 -1.14 8.79
N GLY A 69 5.04 -0.11 7.98
CA GLY A 69 3.85 -0.07 7.13
C GLY A 69 3.84 -1.18 6.08
N MET A 70 4.97 -1.41 5.41
CA MET A 70 5.12 -2.53 4.46
C MET A 70 4.87 -3.89 5.14
N ARG A 71 5.39 -4.07 6.35
CA ARG A 71 5.22 -5.31 7.12
C ARG A 71 3.75 -5.54 7.49
N ASP A 72 3.06 -4.52 7.97
CA ASP A 72 1.63 -4.60 8.33
C ASP A 72 0.78 -4.90 7.08
N TRP A 73 1.01 -4.19 5.97
CA TRP A 73 0.31 -4.45 4.72
C TRP A 73 0.54 -5.89 4.24
N THR A 74 1.80 -6.35 4.23
CA THR A 74 2.16 -7.68 3.75
C THR A 74 1.56 -8.78 4.63
N LEU A 75 1.51 -8.57 5.96
CA LEU A 75 0.85 -9.48 6.89
C LEU A 75 -0.65 -9.61 6.56
N LYS A 76 -1.35 -8.49 6.34
CA LYS A 76 -2.77 -8.47 5.97
C LYS A 76 -3.00 -9.14 4.62
N ARG A 77 -2.14 -8.89 3.64
CA ARG A 77 -2.23 -9.56 2.33
C ARG A 77 -2.06 -11.07 2.47
N GLY A 78 -1.04 -11.52 3.16
CA GLY A 78 -0.82 -12.94 3.39
C GLY A 78 -1.94 -13.61 4.18
N PHE A 79 -2.51 -12.94 5.18
CA PHE A 79 -3.70 -13.43 5.87
C PHE A 79 -4.89 -13.62 4.91
N ASN A 80 -5.13 -12.65 4.03
CA ASN A 80 -6.17 -12.76 3.00
C ASN A 80 -5.89 -13.92 2.03
N ASN A 81 -4.62 -14.13 1.65
CA ASN A 81 -4.26 -15.27 0.81
C ASN A 81 -4.55 -16.62 1.48
N LEU A 82 -4.31 -16.75 2.80
CA LEU A 82 -4.69 -17.94 3.57
C LEU A 82 -6.21 -18.17 3.60
N LEU A 83 -7.00 -17.13 3.45
CA LEU A 83 -8.47 -17.20 3.31
C LEU A 83 -8.94 -17.43 1.86
N GLY A 84 -8.02 -17.61 0.91
CA GLY A 84 -8.31 -17.91 -0.47
C GLY A 84 -8.42 -16.71 -1.42
N ILE A 85 -8.15 -15.49 -0.95
CA ILE A 85 -8.07 -14.29 -1.80
C ILE A 85 -6.80 -14.37 -2.67
N THR A 86 -6.93 -14.10 -3.95
CA THR A 86 -5.86 -14.23 -4.95
C THR A 86 -5.87 -13.04 -5.91
N ALA A 87 -4.95 -13.02 -6.87
CA ALA A 87 -4.91 -12.04 -7.95
C ALA A 87 -6.24 -11.91 -8.74
N LYS A 88 -7.07 -12.96 -8.75
CA LYS A 88 -8.39 -12.95 -9.42
C LYS A 88 -9.39 -12.01 -8.75
N ASP A 89 -9.15 -11.70 -7.48
CA ASP A 89 -9.99 -10.85 -6.66
C ASP A 89 -9.53 -9.39 -6.72
N ASP A 90 -8.31 -9.12 -7.19
CA ASP A 90 -7.72 -7.79 -7.33
C ASP A 90 -8.27 -7.11 -8.60
N LYS A 91 -9.43 -6.50 -8.46
CA LYS A 91 -10.15 -5.88 -9.57
C LYS A 91 -10.85 -4.60 -9.15
N LEU A 92 -10.99 -3.67 -10.07
CA LEU A 92 -11.80 -2.48 -9.87
C LEU A 92 -13.28 -2.77 -10.10
N PRO A 93 -14.18 -2.08 -9.40
CA PRO A 93 -15.61 -2.11 -9.68
C PRO A 93 -15.89 -1.69 -11.13
N LYS A 94 -16.88 -2.34 -11.77
CA LYS A 94 -17.26 -2.06 -13.17
C LYS A 94 -17.53 -0.59 -13.45
N LYS A 95 -18.07 0.14 -12.47
CA LYS A 95 -18.35 1.57 -12.60
C LYS A 95 -17.09 2.40 -12.86
N LEU A 96 -15.94 2.03 -12.30
CA LEU A 96 -14.67 2.70 -12.54
C LEU A 96 -14.04 2.35 -13.91
N LEU A 97 -14.55 1.33 -14.57
CA LEU A 97 -14.12 0.87 -15.90
C LEU A 97 -15.05 1.39 -17.00
N THR A 98 -15.98 2.27 -16.68
CA THR A 98 -16.88 2.91 -17.63
C THR A 98 -16.50 4.37 -17.77
N ALA A 99 -16.15 4.79 -18.99
CA ALA A 99 -15.80 6.17 -19.25
C ALA A 99 -16.95 7.12 -18.90
N LEU A 100 -16.62 8.27 -18.33
CA LEU A 100 -17.58 9.34 -18.13
C LEU A 100 -17.87 10.03 -19.48
N GLU A 101 -19.10 10.46 -19.67
CA GLU A 101 -19.51 11.16 -20.91
C GLU A 101 -19.05 12.61 -20.93
N ASP A 102 -18.91 13.25 -19.76
CA ASP A 102 -18.54 14.64 -19.61
C ASP A 102 -17.65 14.87 -18.38
N GLY A 103 -17.22 16.14 -18.19
CA GLY A 103 -16.37 16.56 -17.08
C GLY A 103 -14.87 16.42 -17.37
N GLY A 104 -14.04 16.76 -16.37
CA GLY A 104 -12.57 16.81 -16.51
C GLY A 104 -11.89 15.46 -16.79
N ALA A 105 -12.57 14.34 -16.52
CA ALA A 105 -12.08 12.99 -16.79
C ALA A 105 -12.90 12.28 -17.88
N ALA A 106 -13.63 13.03 -18.73
CA ALA A 106 -14.41 12.47 -19.83
C ALA A 106 -13.57 11.55 -20.73
N GLY A 107 -14.09 10.39 -21.06
CA GLY A 107 -13.40 9.40 -21.89
C GLY A 107 -12.26 8.64 -21.23
N SER A 108 -11.82 9.02 -20.01
CA SER A 108 -10.73 8.36 -19.31
C SER A 108 -11.23 7.10 -18.59
N VAL A 109 -10.43 6.02 -18.71
CA VAL A 109 -10.65 4.76 -17.99
C VAL A 109 -9.30 4.28 -17.45
N PRO A 110 -9.21 3.80 -16.20
CA PRO A 110 -7.97 3.28 -15.65
C PRO A 110 -7.43 2.08 -16.44
N ASP A 111 -6.13 2.08 -16.72
CA ASP A 111 -5.43 0.89 -17.21
C ASP A 111 -5.14 -0.05 -16.03
N VAL A 112 -6.07 -0.93 -15.72
CA VAL A 112 -5.97 -1.86 -14.59
C VAL A 112 -4.77 -2.79 -14.73
N LYS A 113 -4.43 -3.20 -15.96
CA LYS A 113 -3.29 -4.09 -16.20
C LYS A 113 -1.98 -3.41 -15.83
N LEU A 114 -1.79 -2.17 -16.25
CA LEU A 114 -0.64 -1.35 -15.90
C LEU A 114 -0.57 -1.16 -14.38
N LEU A 115 -1.67 -0.68 -13.79
CA LEU A 115 -1.75 -0.41 -12.34
C LEU A 115 -1.40 -1.64 -11.51
N LEU A 116 -1.98 -2.81 -11.81
CA LEU A 116 -1.71 -4.03 -11.07
C LEU A 116 -0.29 -4.54 -11.28
N SER A 117 0.26 -4.47 -12.51
CA SER A 117 1.62 -4.93 -12.77
C SER A 117 2.67 -4.12 -12.02
N GLU A 118 2.54 -2.79 -12.02
CA GLU A 118 3.43 -1.89 -11.28
C GLU A 118 3.26 -2.07 -9.76
N TYR A 119 2.02 -2.16 -9.29
CA TYR A 119 1.72 -2.33 -7.87
C TYR A 119 2.25 -3.66 -7.33
N TYR A 120 2.10 -4.76 -8.08
CA TYR A 120 2.65 -6.07 -7.70
C TYR A 120 4.17 -6.05 -7.63
N ALA A 121 4.82 -5.37 -8.58
CA ALA A 121 6.27 -5.20 -8.55
C ALA A 121 6.71 -4.45 -7.28
N LEU A 122 6.06 -3.33 -6.95
CA LEU A 122 6.35 -2.54 -5.74
C LEU A 122 6.10 -3.31 -4.44
N ARG A 123 5.04 -4.12 -4.40
CA ARG A 123 4.67 -4.95 -3.23
C ARG A 123 5.48 -6.23 -3.13
N GLY A 124 6.23 -6.60 -4.17
CA GLY A 124 6.92 -7.88 -4.24
C GLY A 124 5.97 -9.06 -4.23
N LEU A 125 4.84 -8.95 -4.94
CA LEU A 125 3.89 -10.05 -5.10
C LEU A 125 4.24 -10.91 -6.33
N ASP A 126 3.85 -12.18 -6.27
CA ASP A 126 3.90 -13.09 -7.42
C ASP A 126 2.62 -12.96 -8.29
N GLU A 127 2.55 -13.72 -9.39
CA GLU A 127 1.42 -13.71 -10.32
C GLU A 127 0.09 -14.15 -9.70
N ARG A 128 0.13 -14.88 -8.58
CA ARG A 128 -1.05 -15.29 -7.81
C ARG A 128 -1.52 -14.22 -6.83
N GLY A 129 -0.74 -13.13 -6.68
CA GLY A 129 -0.98 -12.09 -5.69
C GLY A 129 -0.51 -12.45 -4.28
N PHE A 130 0.45 -13.38 -4.16
CA PHE A 130 1.06 -13.78 -2.90
C PHE A 130 2.37 -13.00 -2.68
N PRO A 131 2.69 -12.56 -1.45
CA PRO A 131 3.98 -11.98 -1.14
C PRO A 131 5.09 -13.01 -1.42
N LYS A 132 6.11 -12.64 -2.18
CA LYS A 132 7.26 -13.50 -2.46
C LYS A 132 8.00 -13.87 -1.18
N GLU A 133 8.66 -15.03 -1.17
CA GLU A 133 9.38 -15.53 -0.01
C GLU A 133 10.46 -14.56 0.48
N GLU A 134 11.19 -13.92 -0.44
CA GLU A 134 12.25 -12.95 -0.13
C GLU A 134 11.69 -11.74 0.63
N VAL A 135 10.49 -11.27 0.25
CA VAL A 135 9.82 -10.14 0.93
C VAL A 135 9.40 -10.54 2.34
N LEU A 136 8.89 -11.75 2.51
CA LEU A 136 8.51 -12.27 3.82
C LEU A 136 9.72 -12.41 4.75
N ASP A 137 10.86 -12.86 4.22
CA ASP A 137 12.12 -12.97 4.96
C ASP A 137 12.63 -11.58 5.35
N GLU A 138 12.67 -10.63 4.42
CA GLU A 138 13.11 -9.24 4.68
C GLU A 138 12.28 -8.55 5.76
N LEU A 139 10.97 -8.82 5.78
CA LEU A 139 10.04 -8.24 6.74
C LEU A 139 9.93 -9.05 8.04
N GLY A 140 10.65 -10.16 8.19
CA GLY A 140 10.62 -11.02 9.38
C GLY A 140 9.29 -11.71 9.59
N LEU A 141 8.57 -12.06 8.51
CA LEU A 141 7.26 -12.72 8.54
C LEU A 141 7.39 -14.24 8.32
N THR A 142 8.29 -14.88 9.06
CA THR A 142 8.66 -16.31 8.92
C THR A 142 7.49 -17.25 9.16
N GLU A 143 6.64 -16.97 10.15
CA GLU A 143 5.45 -17.80 10.41
C GLU A 143 4.43 -17.71 9.28
N LEU A 144 4.22 -16.53 8.73
CA LEU A 144 3.34 -16.34 7.58
C LEU A 144 3.90 -17.07 6.36
N LYS A 145 5.20 -16.94 6.10
CA LYS A 145 5.90 -17.67 5.03
C LYS A 145 5.67 -19.17 5.14
N ALA A 146 5.90 -19.74 6.33
CA ALA A 146 5.68 -21.16 6.56
C ALA A 146 4.26 -21.63 6.25
N ARG A 147 3.25 -20.78 6.50
CA ARG A 147 1.85 -21.10 6.22
C ARG A 147 1.45 -20.95 4.74
N LEU A 148 2.06 -20.02 4.03
CA LEU A 148 1.72 -19.73 2.63
C LEU A 148 2.38 -20.69 1.64
N TYR A 149 3.54 -21.27 2.01
CA TYR A 149 4.40 -22.05 1.13
C TYR A 149 4.65 -23.49 1.63
N GLN A 150 3.75 -23.97 2.48
CA GLN A 150 3.73 -25.41 2.90
C GLN A 150 3.15 -26.33 1.84
#